data_baafd48df348bea8842a6ff9522cc167
#
_entry.id   baafd48df348bea8842a6ff9522cc167
#
_cell.length_a   1.000
_cell.length_b   1.000
_cell.length_c   1.000
_cell.angle_alpha   90.00
_cell.angle_beta   90.00
_cell.angle_gamma   90.00
#
_symmetry.space_group_name_H-M   'P 1'
#
loop_
_entity.id
_entity.type
_entity.pdbx_description
1 polymer ?
#
loop_
_entity_poly.entity_id
_entity_poly.type
_entity_poly.pdbx_seq_one_letter_code
_entity_poly.pdbx_strand_id
1 'polypeptide(L)'
;LTELVLSGLDANSFYCWSVRYRDGSLGWSQWSEPISFETGESEYSDNLLINPGAEEGISGWNVSEGYMESLEAYICDGIEPHSGDYYFIVGALCNTVTYSEAYQEVDVSDYADCIDQSLAYAHYGGYLSDWGGLDYPEMTISFIDEDGNELYQPEPFGTYNSFWTLFSDEYQIPFGTRFIQMISSFSDLYMEMATGIQEGIL
;
A
#
# COMPACT_ATOMS: atom_id res chain seq x y z
N LEU A 1 7.24 -18.31 30.43
CA LEU A 1 7.12 -18.02 29.00
C LEU A 1 6.72 -19.29 28.31
N THR A 2 5.58 -19.34 27.66
CA THR A 2 5.10 -20.53 26.93
C THR A 2 5.23 -20.37 25.42
N GLU A 3 5.50 -19.16 24.97
CA GLU A 3 5.61 -18.81 23.55
C GLU A 3 6.53 -17.59 23.38
N LEU A 4 7.27 -17.55 22.30
CA LEU A 4 8.07 -16.40 21.86
C LEU A 4 7.79 -16.19 20.37
N VAL A 5 7.20 -15.05 20.06
CA VAL A 5 7.02 -14.61 18.66
C VAL A 5 8.27 -13.85 18.24
N LEU A 6 8.84 -14.21 17.11
CA LEU A 6 9.99 -13.54 16.51
C LEU A 6 9.49 -12.75 15.29
N SER A 7 9.92 -11.52 15.17
CA SER A 7 9.63 -10.65 14.01
C SER A 7 10.94 -10.15 13.38
N GLY A 8 10.87 -9.67 12.14
CA GLY A 8 12.03 -9.13 11.43
C GLY A 8 13.05 -10.19 11.00
N LEU A 9 12.60 -11.40 10.72
CA LEU A 9 13.43 -12.44 10.13
C LEU A 9 13.35 -12.33 8.60
N ASP A 10 14.51 -12.44 7.94
CA ASP A 10 14.54 -12.48 6.47
C ASP A 10 13.95 -13.80 5.94
N ALA A 11 13.27 -13.75 4.79
CA ALA A 11 12.78 -14.92 4.08
C ALA A 11 13.93 -15.80 3.56
N ASN A 12 13.68 -17.08 3.32
CA ASN A 12 14.65 -18.06 2.82
C ASN A 12 15.98 -18.06 3.59
N SER A 13 15.92 -17.84 4.89
CA SER A 13 17.10 -17.66 5.72
C SER A 13 17.18 -18.71 6.83
N PHE A 14 18.40 -19.18 7.09
CA PHE A 14 18.66 -20.09 8.20
C PHE A 14 18.94 -19.32 9.48
N TYR A 15 18.24 -19.68 10.54
CA TYR A 15 18.44 -19.13 11.87
C TYR A 15 18.74 -20.25 12.86
N CYS A 16 19.59 -19.94 13.84
CA CYS A 16 19.83 -20.78 14.98
C CYS A 16 19.45 -20.02 16.25
N TRP A 17 18.78 -20.68 17.15
CA TRP A 17 18.47 -20.11 18.46
C TRP A 17 18.80 -21.06 19.60
N SER A 18 19.14 -20.50 20.75
CA SER A 18 19.32 -21.21 21.98
C SER A 18 18.74 -20.37 23.12
N VAL A 19 18.36 -21.02 24.20
CA VAL A 19 17.81 -20.36 25.39
C VAL A 19 18.60 -20.65 26.62
N ARG A 20 18.56 -19.72 27.56
CA ARG A 20 18.97 -19.95 28.95
C ARG A 20 17.96 -19.26 29.86
N TYR A 21 17.83 -19.73 31.06
CA TYR A 21 16.97 -19.13 32.06
C TYR A 21 17.79 -18.56 33.21
N ARG A 22 17.16 -17.68 33.98
CA ARG A 22 17.72 -17.11 35.18
C ARG A 22 16.91 -17.59 36.36
N ASP A 23 17.58 -18.15 37.35
CA ASP A 23 16.92 -18.61 38.57
C ASP A 23 16.61 -17.47 39.54
N GLY A 24 15.89 -17.77 40.64
CA GLY A 24 15.52 -16.81 41.68
C GLY A 24 16.69 -16.19 42.44
N SER A 25 17.88 -16.80 42.38
CA SER A 25 19.13 -16.28 42.93
C SER A 25 19.95 -15.48 41.93
N LEU A 26 19.38 -15.20 40.75
CA LEU A 26 19.99 -14.44 39.67
C LEU A 26 21.14 -15.18 38.96
N GLY A 27 21.30 -16.47 39.20
CA GLY A 27 22.22 -17.33 38.45
C GLY A 27 21.68 -17.68 37.06
N TRP A 28 22.56 -17.70 36.06
CA TRP A 28 22.19 -18.14 34.70
C TRP A 28 22.42 -19.63 34.55
N SER A 29 21.48 -20.32 33.91
CA SER A 29 21.70 -21.70 33.40
C SER A 29 22.74 -21.74 32.32
N GLN A 30 23.19 -22.95 31.97
CA GLN A 30 23.84 -23.18 30.68
C GLN A 30 22.88 -22.87 29.54
N TRP A 31 23.43 -22.53 28.36
CA TRP A 31 22.64 -22.43 27.14
C TRP A 31 22.08 -23.82 26.77
N SER A 32 20.88 -23.83 26.19
CA SER A 32 20.37 -25.06 25.52
C SER A 32 21.25 -25.40 24.32
N GLU A 33 21.15 -26.64 23.86
CA GLU A 33 21.65 -26.98 22.53
C GLU A 33 20.95 -26.08 21.50
N PRO A 34 21.69 -25.57 20.49
CA PRO A 34 21.08 -24.74 19.45
C PRO A 34 20.11 -25.57 18.61
N ILE A 35 19.01 -24.97 18.26
CA ILE A 35 18.03 -25.50 17.31
C ILE A 35 18.04 -24.58 16.09
N SER A 36 18.13 -25.16 14.91
CA SER A 36 18.05 -24.42 13.65
C SER A 36 16.66 -24.54 13.03
N PHE A 37 16.24 -23.49 12.35
CA PHE A 37 15.07 -23.48 11.49
C PHE A 37 15.36 -22.61 10.27
N GLU A 38 14.61 -22.84 9.20
CA GLU A 38 14.63 -22.06 7.98
C GLU A 38 13.32 -21.30 7.87
N THR A 39 13.38 -20.02 7.52
CA THR A 39 12.21 -19.25 7.14
C THR A 39 11.78 -19.60 5.73
N GLY A 40 10.47 -19.65 5.48
CA GLY A 40 9.92 -19.88 4.15
C GLY A 40 10.18 -18.73 3.19
N GLU A 41 9.78 -18.91 1.93
CA GLU A 41 9.72 -17.83 0.96
C GLU A 41 8.70 -16.79 1.45
N SER A 42 8.99 -15.53 1.20
CA SER A 42 7.99 -14.46 1.30
C SER A 42 7.11 -14.62 0.06
N GLU A 43 5.95 -15.22 0.19
CA GLU A 43 4.97 -15.25 -0.89
C GLU A 43 4.09 -14.01 -0.79
N TYR A 44 4.27 -13.08 -1.72
CA TYR A 44 3.27 -12.04 -1.97
C TYR A 44 2.10 -12.68 -2.75
N SER A 45 0.89 -12.22 -2.48
CA SER A 45 -0.25 -12.51 -3.35
C SER A 45 -0.05 -11.87 -4.73
N ASP A 46 -0.85 -12.29 -5.71
CA ASP A 46 -1.03 -11.49 -6.91
C ASP A 46 -1.58 -10.11 -6.54
N ASN A 47 -1.40 -9.13 -7.44
CA ASN A 47 -1.96 -7.80 -7.23
C ASN A 47 -3.47 -7.87 -6.98
N LEU A 48 -3.90 -7.38 -5.82
CA LEU A 48 -5.28 -7.48 -5.37
C LEU A 48 -6.18 -6.36 -5.92
N LEU A 49 -5.59 -5.33 -6.53
CA LEU A 49 -6.38 -4.27 -7.15
C LEU A 49 -7.02 -4.73 -8.46
N ILE A 50 -8.25 -4.32 -8.66
CA ILE A 50 -8.97 -4.47 -9.92
C ILE A 50 -8.56 -3.31 -10.83
N ASN A 51 -8.22 -3.63 -12.10
CA ASN A 51 -7.85 -2.63 -13.09
C ASN A 51 -6.78 -1.61 -12.58
N PRO A 52 -5.63 -2.08 -12.11
CA PRO A 52 -4.60 -1.19 -11.55
C PRO A 52 -3.96 -0.27 -12.60
N GLY A 53 -4.03 -0.64 -13.87
CA GLY A 53 -3.41 0.08 -15.00
C GLY A 53 -4.37 0.98 -15.78
N ALA A 54 -5.59 1.25 -15.30
CA ALA A 54 -6.59 2.12 -15.95
C ALA A 54 -7.17 1.62 -17.30
N GLU A 55 -6.84 0.41 -17.76
CA GLU A 55 -7.23 -0.10 -19.09
C GLU A 55 -8.74 -0.33 -19.23
N GLU A 56 -9.47 -0.43 -18.13
CA GLU A 56 -10.93 -0.64 -18.08
C GLU A 56 -11.68 0.60 -17.53
N GLY A 57 -11.21 1.79 -17.85
CA GLY A 57 -11.76 3.03 -17.28
C GLY A 57 -11.48 3.11 -15.78
N ILE A 58 -12.47 3.54 -15.00
CA ILE A 58 -12.37 3.59 -13.53
C ILE A 58 -12.98 2.34 -12.86
N SER A 59 -13.03 1.21 -13.56
CA SER A 59 -13.56 -0.05 -13.00
C SER A 59 -12.85 -0.43 -11.70
N GLY A 60 -13.61 -0.77 -10.67
CA GLY A 60 -13.11 -1.11 -9.34
C GLY A 60 -12.87 0.09 -8.41
N TRP A 61 -12.81 1.31 -8.93
CA TRP A 61 -12.58 2.52 -8.14
C TRP A 61 -13.88 3.23 -7.74
N ASN A 62 -13.89 3.80 -6.55
CA ASN A 62 -14.96 4.63 -6.00
C ASN A 62 -14.43 6.05 -5.82
N VAL A 63 -15.13 7.03 -6.38
CA VAL A 63 -14.80 8.45 -6.21
C VAL A 63 -15.54 8.93 -4.96
N SER A 64 -14.78 9.28 -3.91
CA SER A 64 -15.34 9.83 -2.66
C SER A 64 -15.55 11.33 -2.74
N GLU A 65 -14.67 12.04 -3.48
CA GLU A 65 -14.80 13.48 -3.71
C GLU A 65 -14.22 13.87 -5.08
N GLY A 66 -14.78 14.88 -5.72
CA GLY A 66 -14.31 15.42 -6.98
C GLY A 66 -14.52 14.47 -8.16
N TYR A 67 -13.44 14.19 -8.90
CA TYR A 67 -13.46 13.42 -10.14
C TYR A 67 -12.29 12.43 -10.20
N MET A 68 -12.53 11.32 -10.92
CA MET A 68 -11.50 10.40 -11.39
C MET A 68 -11.82 10.01 -12.82
N GLU A 69 -10.82 9.96 -13.68
CA GLU A 69 -10.94 9.57 -15.08
C GLU A 69 -9.79 8.60 -15.45
N SER A 70 -10.02 7.82 -16.49
CA SER A 70 -8.97 7.07 -17.20
C SER A 70 -8.80 7.72 -18.57
N LEU A 71 -7.60 8.11 -18.90
CA LEU A 71 -7.30 8.87 -20.13
C LEU A 71 -6.17 8.24 -20.91
N GLU A 72 -6.26 8.36 -22.25
CA GLU A 72 -5.17 8.09 -23.18
C GLU A 72 -4.12 9.22 -23.16
N ALA A 73 -2.95 8.91 -23.72
CA ALA A 73 -1.87 9.88 -23.88
C ALA A 73 -2.33 11.20 -24.52
N TYR A 74 -1.81 12.31 -24.02
CA TYR A 74 -1.95 13.66 -24.59
C TYR A 74 -3.37 14.25 -24.64
N ILE A 75 -4.34 13.61 -24.00
CA ILE A 75 -5.65 14.22 -23.78
C ILE A 75 -5.45 15.44 -22.88
N CYS A 76 -6.00 16.61 -23.26
CA CYS A 76 -5.87 17.90 -22.54
C CYS A 76 -4.42 18.23 -22.10
N ASP A 77 -3.46 18.06 -23.00
CA ASP A 77 -2.04 18.24 -22.75
C ASP A 77 -1.43 17.31 -21.68
N GLY A 78 -2.12 16.19 -21.36
CA GLY A 78 -1.61 15.15 -20.47
C GLY A 78 -0.37 14.44 -20.99
N ILE A 79 0.15 13.54 -20.20
CA ILE A 79 1.40 12.80 -20.45
C ILE A 79 1.13 11.44 -21.14
N GLU A 80 2.19 10.74 -21.52
CA GLU A 80 2.09 9.33 -21.91
C GLU A 80 1.88 8.46 -20.65
N PRO A 81 1.05 7.39 -20.74
CA PRO A 81 0.98 6.38 -19.69
C PRO A 81 2.37 5.83 -19.35
N HIS A 82 2.59 5.45 -18.08
CA HIS A 82 3.80 4.73 -17.69
C HIS A 82 3.87 3.35 -18.37
N SER A 83 2.73 2.67 -18.45
CA SER A 83 2.55 1.39 -19.16
C SER A 83 1.13 1.30 -19.71
N GLY A 84 0.88 0.37 -20.66
CA GLY A 84 -0.43 0.23 -21.29
C GLY A 84 -0.81 1.40 -22.18
N ASP A 85 -2.12 1.58 -22.36
CA ASP A 85 -2.70 2.61 -23.23
C ASP A 85 -3.36 3.76 -22.44
N TYR A 86 -3.63 3.55 -21.14
CA TYR A 86 -4.36 4.47 -20.27
C TYR A 86 -3.63 4.74 -18.96
N TYR A 87 -4.03 5.82 -18.29
CA TYR A 87 -3.62 6.13 -16.93
C TYR A 87 -4.77 6.83 -16.18
N PHE A 88 -4.76 6.70 -14.85
CA PHE A 88 -5.74 7.40 -14.02
C PHE A 88 -5.37 8.86 -13.82
N ILE A 89 -6.38 9.70 -13.85
CA ILE A 89 -6.37 11.06 -13.32
C ILE A 89 -7.31 11.08 -12.12
N VAL A 90 -6.78 11.38 -10.95
CA VAL A 90 -7.57 11.77 -9.79
C VAL A 90 -7.65 13.27 -9.81
N GLY A 91 -8.84 13.80 -10.13
CA GLY A 91 -9.04 15.17 -10.53
C GLY A 91 -9.62 15.26 -11.96
N ALA A 92 -9.50 16.38 -12.62
CA ALA A 92 -10.02 16.57 -13.97
C ALA A 92 -9.03 17.33 -14.85
N LEU A 93 -8.35 16.62 -15.73
CA LEU A 93 -7.31 17.20 -16.60
C LEU A 93 -7.86 18.28 -17.58
N CYS A 94 -9.12 18.14 -18.00
CA CYS A 94 -9.77 19.11 -18.91
C CYS A 94 -10.59 20.18 -18.19
N ASN A 95 -10.64 20.16 -16.88
CA ASN A 95 -11.42 21.08 -16.05
C ASN A 95 -10.64 21.42 -14.78
N THR A 96 -11.04 22.47 -14.09
CA THR A 96 -10.44 22.87 -12.83
C THR A 96 -11.16 22.23 -11.65
N VAL A 97 -10.43 21.54 -10.79
CA VAL A 97 -10.90 21.05 -9.50
C VAL A 97 -9.81 21.31 -8.45
N THR A 98 -10.21 21.61 -7.23
CA THR A 98 -9.27 21.97 -6.15
C THR A 98 -8.88 20.79 -5.27
N TYR A 99 -9.69 19.73 -5.26
CA TYR A 99 -9.44 18.48 -4.56
C TYR A 99 -10.23 17.36 -5.22
N SER A 100 -9.63 16.19 -5.24
CA SER A 100 -10.31 14.96 -5.63
C SER A 100 -9.73 13.78 -4.85
N GLU A 101 -10.57 12.79 -4.60
CA GLU A 101 -10.18 11.58 -3.91
C GLU A 101 -10.94 10.39 -4.47
N ALA A 102 -10.23 9.31 -4.67
CA ALA A 102 -10.80 8.04 -5.06
C ALA A 102 -10.13 6.90 -4.29
N TYR A 103 -10.85 5.82 -4.08
CA TYR A 103 -10.32 4.63 -3.41
C TYR A 103 -10.80 3.35 -4.06
N GLN A 104 -10.03 2.30 -3.87
CA GLN A 104 -10.46 0.93 -4.12
C GLN A 104 -10.34 0.14 -2.83
N GLU A 105 -11.41 -0.59 -2.48
CA GLU A 105 -11.46 -1.45 -1.30
C GLU A 105 -11.16 -2.89 -1.67
N VAL A 106 -10.24 -3.48 -0.95
CA VAL A 106 -9.80 -4.87 -1.11
C VAL A 106 -10.21 -5.65 0.13
N ASP A 107 -10.99 -6.71 -0.05
CA ASP A 107 -11.32 -7.66 1.02
C ASP A 107 -10.11 -8.58 1.28
N VAL A 108 -9.58 -8.52 2.49
CA VAL A 108 -8.45 -9.34 2.96
C VAL A 108 -8.88 -10.34 4.04
N SER A 109 -10.17 -10.63 4.15
CA SER A 109 -10.70 -11.57 5.15
C SER A 109 -10.17 -12.99 5.00
N ASP A 110 -9.80 -13.40 3.80
CA ASP A 110 -9.15 -14.71 3.57
C ASP A 110 -7.77 -14.81 4.23
N TYR A 111 -7.14 -13.69 4.56
CA TYR A 111 -5.85 -13.62 5.26
C TYR A 111 -5.99 -13.34 6.76
N ALA A 112 -7.22 -13.35 7.30
CA ALA A 112 -7.52 -12.97 8.69
C ALA A 112 -6.65 -13.69 9.72
N ASP A 113 -6.41 -14.99 9.54
CA ASP A 113 -5.57 -15.78 10.46
C ASP A 113 -4.13 -15.28 10.53
N CYS A 114 -3.55 -14.85 9.41
CA CYS A 114 -2.20 -14.27 9.37
C CYS A 114 -2.19 -12.85 9.93
N ILE A 115 -3.20 -12.05 9.60
CA ILE A 115 -3.37 -10.68 10.08
C ILE A 115 -3.47 -10.67 11.60
N ASP A 116 -4.36 -11.52 12.18
CA ASP A 116 -4.60 -11.56 13.61
C ASP A 116 -3.43 -12.17 14.41
N GLN A 117 -2.48 -12.80 13.74
CA GLN A 117 -1.21 -13.23 14.31
C GLN A 117 -0.07 -12.23 14.10
N SER A 118 -0.33 -11.09 13.49
CA SER A 118 0.67 -10.06 13.13
C SER A 118 1.77 -10.60 12.20
N LEU A 119 1.41 -11.50 11.28
CA LEU A 119 2.30 -12.12 10.31
C LEU A 119 2.11 -11.59 8.88
N ALA A 120 1.10 -10.73 8.67
CA ALA A 120 0.76 -10.19 7.36
C ALA A 120 1.28 -8.76 7.19
N TYR A 121 1.76 -8.47 5.99
CA TYR A 121 2.21 -7.14 5.56
C TYR A 121 1.49 -6.74 4.28
N ALA A 122 1.17 -5.46 4.15
CA ALA A 122 0.69 -4.86 2.93
C ALA A 122 1.86 -4.17 2.23
N HIS A 123 2.23 -4.64 1.04
CA HIS A 123 3.12 -3.92 0.15
C HIS A 123 2.27 -3.17 -0.85
N TYR A 124 2.39 -1.85 -0.90
CA TYR A 124 1.56 -0.99 -1.74
C TYR A 124 2.39 0.10 -2.39
N GLY A 125 1.89 0.61 -3.51
CA GLY A 125 2.59 1.66 -4.22
C GLY A 125 2.09 1.83 -5.65
N GLY A 126 2.76 2.72 -6.37
CA GLY A 126 2.46 3.02 -7.76
C GLY A 126 3.32 4.13 -8.31
N TYR A 127 3.12 4.43 -9.58
CA TYR A 127 3.78 5.54 -10.23
C TYR A 127 2.89 6.78 -10.12
N LEU A 128 3.45 7.84 -9.58
CA LEU A 128 2.83 9.16 -9.50
C LEU A 128 3.56 10.13 -10.42
N SER A 129 2.80 11.03 -11.03
CA SER A 129 3.32 12.16 -11.79
C SER A 129 2.43 13.35 -11.55
N ASP A 130 3.02 14.48 -11.29
CA ASP A 130 2.37 15.78 -11.26
C ASP A 130 2.24 16.35 -12.69
N TRP A 131 1.31 17.25 -12.90
CA TRP A 131 1.19 18.04 -14.13
C TRP A 131 1.76 19.44 -13.94
N GLY A 132 2.93 19.69 -14.52
CA GLY A 132 3.53 21.03 -14.56
C GLY A 132 4.19 21.52 -13.26
N GLY A 133 4.28 20.71 -12.20
CA GLY A 133 4.95 21.07 -10.93
C GLY A 133 4.09 21.90 -9.98
N LEU A 134 2.78 21.89 -10.15
CA LEU A 134 1.82 22.71 -9.38
C LEU A 134 0.84 21.87 -8.57
N ASP A 135 0.60 20.65 -9.01
CA ASP A 135 -0.30 19.70 -8.39
C ASP A 135 0.44 18.80 -7.40
N TYR A 136 -0.26 18.18 -6.50
CA TYR A 136 0.34 17.25 -5.56
C TYR A 136 -0.49 15.98 -5.47
N PRO A 137 -0.23 14.98 -6.34
CA PRO A 137 -0.84 13.67 -6.22
C PRO A 137 -0.29 12.95 -5.00
N GLU A 138 -1.17 12.28 -4.30
CA GLU A 138 -0.85 11.51 -3.11
C GLU A 138 -1.44 10.10 -3.19
N MET A 139 -0.81 9.18 -2.50
CA MET A 139 -1.25 7.80 -2.37
C MET A 139 -1.00 7.32 -0.95
N THR A 140 -1.96 6.59 -0.40
CA THR A 140 -1.84 5.89 0.88
C THR A 140 -2.76 4.68 0.90
N ILE A 141 -2.73 3.93 1.99
CA ILE A 141 -3.71 2.89 2.29
C ILE A 141 -4.40 3.17 3.62
N SER A 142 -5.61 2.64 3.82
CA SER A 142 -6.28 2.64 5.11
C SER A 142 -6.68 1.21 5.47
N PHE A 143 -6.46 0.83 6.71
CA PHE A 143 -6.80 -0.48 7.27
C PHE A 143 -8.13 -0.39 7.99
N ILE A 144 -9.10 -1.21 7.59
CA ILE A 144 -10.50 -1.15 8.01
C ILE A 144 -10.89 -2.48 8.67
N ASP A 145 -11.61 -2.43 9.77
CA ASP A 145 -12.15 -3.60 10.46
C ASP A 145 -13.44 -4.14 9.80
N GLU A 146 -14.00 -5.21 10.35
CA GLU A 146 -15.24 -5.83 9.86
C GLU A 146 -16.49 -4.93 10.02
N ASP A 147 -16.46 -3.97 10.93
CA ASP A 147 -17.54 -3.02 11.18
C ASP A 147 -17.41 -1.73 10.33
N GLY A 148 -16.35 -1.61 9.52
CA GLY A 148 -16.07 -0.47 8.67
C GLY A 148 -15.36 0.69 9.40
N ASN A 149 -14.77 0.44 10.58
CA ASN A 149 -14.01 1.47 11.27
C ASN A 149 -12.56 1.45 10.79
N GLU A 150 -11.99 2.63 10.59
CA GLU A 150 -10.57 2.78 10.32
C GLU A 150 -9.74 2.42 11.56
N LEU A 151 -8.82 1.48 11.41
CA LEU A 151 -7.87 1.07 12.43
C LEU A 151 -6.60 1.90 12.38
N TYR A 152 -6.12 2.17 11.17
CA TYR A 152 -4.91 2.95 10.95
C TYR A 152 -4.78 3.34 9.47
N GLN A 153 -4.17 4.50 9.24
CA GLN A 153 -3.78 5.00 7.91
C GLN A 153 -2.35 5.55 8.00
N PRO A 154 -1.39 5.03 7.23
CA PRO A 154 -0.06 5.62 7.10
C PRO A 154 -0.11 7.03 6.50
N GLU A 155 0.93 7.83 6.76
CA GLU A 155 1.09 9.11 6.07
C GLU A 155 1.17 8.89 4.55
N PRO A 156 0.47 9.68 3.75
CA PRO A 156 0.53 9.56 2.30
C PRO A 156 1.91 9.93 1.77
N PHE A 157 2.30 9.29 0.68
CA PHE A 157 3.42 9.78 -0.13
C PHE A 157 2.89 10.45 -1.40
N GLY A 158 3.61 11.48 -1.85
CA GLY A 158 3.23 12.27 -3.00
C GLY A 158 4.42 12.91 -3.68
N THR A 159 4.19 13.64 -4.79
CA THR A 159 5.27 14.22 -5.58
C THR A 159 4.87 15.49 -6.30
N TYR A 160 5.85 16.35 -6.56
CA TYR A 160 5.79 17.46 -7.52
C TYR A 160 6.58 17.15 -8.81
N ASN A 161 6.95 15.88 -9.04
CA ASN A 161 7.67 15.51 -10.25
C ASN A 161 6.72 15.38 -11.43
N SER A 162 6.97 16.11 -12.50
CA SER A 162 6.22 16.04 -13.77
C SER A 162 6.67 14.86 -14.66
N PHE A 163 7.14 13.79 -14.05
CA PHE A 163 7.46 12.51 -14.70
C PHE A 163 7.14 11.37 -13.75
N TRP A 164 6.79 10.23 -14.32
CA TRP A 164 6.44 9.04 -13.55
C TRP A 164 7.53 8.66 -12.55
N THR A 165 7.19 8.71 -11.29
CA THR A 165 8.06 8.38 -10.17
C THR A 165 7.44 7.25 -9.39
N LEU A 166 8.18 6.15 -9.23
CA LEU A 166 7.73 5.00 -8.43
C LEU A 166 7.81 5.35 -6.94
N PHE A 167 6.72 5.11 -6.25
CA PHE A 167 6.64 5.08 -4.79
C PHE A 167 6.12 3.72 -4.35
N SER A 168 6.72 3.18 -3.30
CA SER A 168 6.22 1.95 -2.65
C SER A 168 6.61 1.96 -1.19
N ASP A 169 5.77 1.34 -0.37
CA ASP A 169 6.03 1.13 1.05
C ASP A 169 5.46 -0.22 1.47
N GLU A 170 5.90 -0.68 2.63
CA GLU A 170 5.42 -1.91 3.25
C GLU A 170 4.98 -1.61 4.68
N TYR A 171 3.79 -2.05 5.05
CA TYR A 171 3.25 -1.82 6.37
C TYR A 171 2.69 -3.11 6.97
N GLN A 172 3.02 -3.39 8.24
CA GLN A 172 2.44 -4.51 8.96
C GLN A 172 0.94 -4.27 9.15
N ILE A 173 0.12 -5.19 8.68
CA ILE A 173 -1.33 -5.07 8.74
C ILE A 173 -1.78 -5.13 10.21
N PRO A 174 -2.52 -4.13 10.72
CA PRO A 174 -3.02 -4.11 12.08
C PRO A 174 -3.95 -5.29 12.38
N PHE A 175 -3.88 -5.79 13.63
CA PHE A 175 -4.82 -6.79 14.12
C PHE A 175 -6.28 -6.34 13.89
N GLY A 176 -7.12 -7.26 13.42
CA GLY A 176 -8.54 -7.01 13.19
C GLY A 176 -8.87 -6.41 11.82
N THR A 177 -7.89 -6.09 10.98
CA THR A 177 -8.14 -5.62 9.61
C THR A 177 -8.86 -6.69 8.80
N ARG A 178 -9.88 -6.29 8.05
CA ARG A 178 -10.63 -7.13 7.11
C ARG A 178 -10.70 -6.54 5.71
N PHE A 179 -10.51 -5.22 5.62
CA PHE A 179 -10.45 -4.51 4.34
C PHE A 179 -9.25 -3.57 4.32
N ILE A 180 -8.67 -3.39 3.14
CA ILE A 180 -7.65 -2.38 2.88
C ILE A 180 -8.18 -1.48 1.78
N GLN A 181 -8.24 -0.19 2.04
CA GLN A 181 -8.56 0.80 1.02
C GLN A 181 -7.27 1.39 0.47
N MET A 182 -7.04 1.20 -0.82
CA MET A 182 -6.03 1.96 -1.57
C MET A 182 -6.62 3.31 -1.91
N ILE A 183 -6.06 4.37 -1.39
CA ILE A 183 -6.58 5.74 -1.52
C ILE A 183 -5.63 6.54 -2.38
N SER A 184 -6.19 7.24 -3.33
CA SER A 184 -5.48 8.23 -4.10
C SER A 184 -6.20 9.56 -4.03
N SER A 185 -5.44 10.60 -3.77
CA SER A 185 -5.94 11.96 -3.69
C SER A 185 -5.06 12.94 -4.46
N PHE A 186 -5.61 14.09 -4.68
CA PHE A 186 -4.99 15.19 -5.38
C PHE A 186 -5.40 16.50 -4.72
N SER A 187 -4.43 17.35 -4.44
CA SER A 187 -4.66 18.72 -3.98
C SER A 187 -3.97 19.72 -4.89
N ASP A 188 -4.71 20.75 -5.31
CA ASP A 188 -4.21 21.86 -6.11
C ASP A 188 -3.86 23.05 -5.20
N LEU A 189 -2.61 23.50 -5.29
CA LEU A 189 -2.17 24.73 -4.63
C LEU A 189 -2.44 25.97 -5.49
N TYR A 190 -2.66 25.80 -6.80
CA TYR A 190 -2.87 26.88 -7.77
C TYR A 190 -3.72 26.44 -8.98
N MET A 191 -4.99 26.15 -8.76
CA MET A 191 -6.08 26.11 -9.77
C MET A 191 -5.75 25.63 -11.20
N GLU A 192 -4.91 24.61 -11.43
CA GLU A 192 -4.81 23.95 -12.75
C GLU A 192 -4.24 22.52 -12.69
N MET A 193 -5.13 21.55 -12.89
CA MET A 193 -5.00 20.18 -13.48
C MET A 193 -4.23 19.05 -12.80
N ALA A 194 -4.83 17.90 -12.84
CA ALA A 194 -4.63 16.67 -12.09
C ALA A 194 -3.62 15.63 -12.66
N THR A 195 -3.30 14.64 -11.90
CA THR A 195 -2.19 13.69 -12.07
C THR A 195 -2.59 12.24 -12.21
N GLY A 196 -1.69 11.43 -12.73
CA GLY A 196 -1.93 10.02 -13.03
C GLY A 196 -1.30 9.03 -12.03
N ILE A 197 -2.00 7.94 -11.77
CA ILE A 197 -1.56 6.82 -10.95
C ILE A 197 -1.56 5.55 -11.80
N GLN A 198 -0.52 4.76 -11.67
CA GLN A 198 -0.45 3.46 -12.29
C GLN A 198 0.30 2.44 -11.41
N GLU A 199 -0.35 1.31 -11.20
CA GLU A 199 0.05 0.10 -10.46
C GLU A 199 -0.09 0.16 -8.92
N GLY A 200 -0.63 -0.91 -8.38
CA GLY A 200 -1.24 -1.00 -7.08
C GLY A 200 -0.65 -2.05 -6.13
N ILE A 201 -1.42 -2.49 -5.16
CA ILE A 201 -1.03 -3.38 -4.06
C ILE A 201 -0.59 -4.75 -4.58
N LEU A 202 0.56 -5.22 -4.10
CA LEU A 202 1.06 -6.58 -4.26
C LEU A 202 0.83 -7.39 -3.00
#